data_d05dccbdb6f3ca0cdca6ae8bfa53c819
#
_entry.id   d05dccbdb6f3ca0cdca6ae8bfa53c819
#
_cell.length_a   1.000
_cell.length_b   1.000
_cell.length_c   1.000
_cell.angle_alpha   90.00
_cell.angle_beta   90.00
_cell.angle_gamma   90.00
#
_symmetry.space_group_name_H-M   'P 1'
#
loop_
_entity.id
_entity.type
_entity.pdbx_description
1 polymer ?
#
loop_
_entity_poly.entity_id
_entity_poly.type
_entity_poly.pdbx_seq_one_letter_code
_entity_poly.pdbx_strand_id
1 'polypeptide(L)'
;GIKCIYVAVGQKNSSVANVVKKLEEEGALEHTIIVNAAASDSAAMQYIAPYSGCAMGEYFRDKGEDALIIYDDLTKQAWAYRQVSLLLRRPPGREAYPGDVFYLHSRLLERAAKLNKDNGSGSLTALPIIETQAGDVSAYIPTNVISITDGQIFLETELFNQGIRPAVNVGLSVSRVGSAAQTKAMKKVAGSIKLELAQYRDCLLYTS
;
A
#
# COMPACT_ATOMS: atom_id res chain seq x y z
N GLY A 1 11.60 17.55 5.67
CA GLY A 1 11.54 16.27 4.99
C GLY A 1 10.16 15.65 5.10
N ILE A 2 9.86 14.61 4.35
CA ILE A 2 8.58 13.89 4.40
C ILE A 2 8.51 13.11 5.71
N LYS A 3 7.38 13.17 6.41
CA LYS A 3 7.09 12.34 7.58
C LYS A 3 6.54 10.99 7.13
N CYS A 4 7.12 9.91 7.63
CA CYS A 4 6.73 8.56 7.26
C CYS A 4 5.94 7.89 8.39
N ILE A 5 4.88 7.16 8.05
CA ILE A 5 4.12 6.34 8.98
C ILE A 5 4.09 4.91 8.41
N TYR A 6 4.64 3.97 9.15
CA TYR A 6 4.58 2.56 8.80
C TYR A 6 3.59 1.85 9.72
N VAL A 7 2.53 1.32 9.13
CA VAL A 7 1.46 0.62 9.86
C VAL A 7 1.55 -0.86 9.57
N ALA A 8 2.07 -1.64 10.52
CA ALA A 8 2.12 -3.09 10.45
C ALA A 8 0.83 -3.69 11.03
N VAL A 9 0.14 -4.48 10.24
CA VAL A 9 -1.11 -5.15 10.64
C VAL A 9 -0.97 -6.65 10.48
N GLY A 10 -1.13 -7.40 11.57
CA GLY A 10 -1.05 -8.85 11.55
C GLY A 10 0.32 -9.42 11.17
N GLN A 11 1.37 -8.62 11.27
CA GLN A 11 2.75 -9.04 10.99
C GLN A 11 3.36 -9.73 12.22
N LYS A 12 4.38 -10.57 11.99
CA LYS A 12 5.18 -11.11 13.10
C LYS A 12 6.04 -10.01 13.71
N ASN A 13 6.13 -9.97 15.03
CA ASN A 13 6.96 -8.98 15.74
C ASN A 13 8.43 -8.99 15.26
N SER A 14 8.98 -10.17 14.93
CA SER A 14 10.34 -10.28 14.38
C SER A 14 10.50 -9.57 13.03
N SER A 15 9.48 -9.63 12.18
CA SER A 15 9.50 -8.93 10.88
C SER A 15 9.47 -7.41 11.08
N VAL A 16 8.62 -6.94 11.99
CA VAL A 16 8.55 -5.51 12.34
C VAL A 16 9.87 -5.04 12.96
N ALA A 17 10.47 -5.82 13.86
CA ALA A 17 11.77 -5.51 14.46
C ALA A 17 12.89 -5.37 13.41
N ASN A 18 12.88 -6.22 12.36
CA ASN A 18 13.84 -6.11 11.26
C ASN A 18 13.64 -4.82 10.45
N VAL A 19 12.38 -4.39 10.23
CA VAL A 19 12.09 -3.12 9.56
C VAL A 19 12.59 -1.95 10.41
N VAL A 20 12.31 -1.96 11.72
CA VAL A 20 12.79 -0.92 12.66
C VAL A 20 14.30 -0.82 12.63
N LYS A 21 15.00 -1.96 12.73
CA LYS A 21 16.46 -2.02 12.68
C LYS A 21 17.00 -1.44 11.37
N LYS A 22 16.39 -1.79 10.24
CA LYS A 22 16.80 -1.26 8.94
C LYS A 22 16.61 0.25 8.84
N LEU A 23 15.49 0.78 9.36
CA LEU A 23 15.23 2.22 9.41
C LEU A 23 16.23 2.96 10.32
N GLU A 24 16.65 2.32 11.42
CA GLU A 24 17.66 2.85 12.32
C GLU A 24 19.04 2.89 11.65
N GLU A 25 19.46 1.81 10.99
CA GLU A 25 20.71 1.71 10.23
C GLU A 25 20.83 2.78 9.14
N GLU A 26 19.72 3.10 8.48
CA GLU A 26 19.67 4.13 7.42
C GLU A 26 19.38 5.54 7.96
N GLY A 27 19.28 5.72 9.28
CA GLY A 27 18.98 7.03 9.90
C GLY A 27 17.57 7.56 9.61
N ALA A 28 16.66 6.71 9.12
CA ALA A 28 15.32 7.10 8.73
C ALA A 28 14.31 7.05 9.89
N LEU A 29 14.68 6.46 11.03
CA LEU A 29 13.79 6.29 12.18
C LEU A 29 13.38 7.64 12.79
N GLU A 30 14.23 8.68 12.72
CA GLU A 30 13.91 10.03 13.23
C GLU A 30 12.72 10.68 12.51
N HIS A 31 12.40 10.20 11.29
CA HIS A 31 11.31 10.73 10.46
C HIS A 31 10.15 9.75 10.30
N THR A 32 10.23 8.60 10.99
CA THR A 32 9.27 7.50 10.82
C THR A 32 8.54 7.18 12.13
N ILE A 33 7.22 7.15 12.06
CA ILE A 33 6.34 6.65 13.13
C ILE A 33 5.97 5.21 12.78
N ILE A 34 6.07 4.31 13.75
CA ILE A 34 5.70 2.91 13.59
C ILE A 34 4.46 2.61 14.42
N VAL A 35 3.41 2.15 13.76
CA VAL A 35 2.17 1.68 14.38
C VAL A 35 2.09 0.17 14.15
N ASN A 36 2.15 -0.60 15.22
CA ASN A 36 2.15 -2.06 15.12
C ASN A 36 0.93 -2.66 15.82
N ALA A 37 0.16 -3.44 15.09
CA ALA A 37 -0.83 -4.38 15.61
C ALA A 37 -0.41 -5.78 15.15
N ALA A 38 0.31 -6.49 16.01
CA ALA A 38 0.92 -7.78 15.69
C ALA A 38 -0.12 -8.87 15.41
N ALA A 39 0.33 -9.98 14.81
CA ALA A 39 -0.51 -11.15 14.58
C ALA A 39 -1.07 -11.77 15.88
N SER A 40 -0.41 -11.55 17.01
CA SER A 40 -0.86 -11.98 18.34
C SER A 40 -1.90 -11.05 18.97
N ASP A 41 -2.06 -9.84 18.46
CA ASP A 41 -3.02 -8.88 18.98
C ASP A 41 -4.45 -9.23 18.57
N SER A 42 -5.41 -8.67 19.31
CA SER A 42 -6.83 -8.91 19.01
C SER A 42 -7.22 -8.40 17.63
N ALA A 43 -8.21 -9.03 17.00
CA ALA A 43 -8.76 -8.58 15.74
C ALA A 43 -9.26 -7.11 15.78
N ALA A 44 -9.73 -6.64 16.93
CA ALA A 44 -10.13 -5.26 17.12
C ALA A 44 -8.94 -4.30 17.00
N MET A 45 -7.77 -4.65 17.55
CA MET A 45 -6.56 -3.85 17.43
C MET A 45 -6.04 -3.82 16.00
N GLN A 46 -6.01 -4.97 15.32
CA GLN A 46 -5.62 -5.07 13.91
C GLN A 46 -6.57 -4.29 12.99
N TYR A 47 -7.86 -4.25 13.33
CA TYR A 47 -8.85 -3.45 12.60
C TYR A 47 -8.61 -1.95 12.75
N ILE A 48 -8.30 -1.45 13.96
CA ILE A 48 -8.25 -0.01 14.23
C ILE A 48 -6.87 0.61 13.89
N ALA A 49 -5.80 -0.17 13.90
CA ALA A 49 -4.43 0.32 13.70
C ALA A 49 -4.23 1.17 12.42
N PRO A 50 -4.73 0.79 11.23
CA PRO A 50 -4.62 1.61 10.04
C PRO A 50 -5.29 2.97 10.17
N TYR A 51 -6.44 3.04 10.82
CA TYR A 51 -7.14 4.32 11.08
C TYR A 51 -6.35 5.22 12.03
N SER A 52 -5.73 4.64 13.05
CA SER A 52 -4.87 5.38 13.99
C SER A 52 -3.65 5.96 13.28
N GLY A 53 -2.98 5.16 12.44
CA GLY A 53 -1.86 5.62 11.62
C GLY A 53 -2.28 6.72 10.65
N CYS A 54 -3.46 6.58 10.02
CA CYS A 54 -4.00 7.58 9.12
C CYS A 54 -4.23 8.93 9.82
N ALA A 55 -4.78 8.91 11.04
CA ALA A 55 -4.99 10.12 11.83
C ALA A 55 -3.67 10.83 12.17
N MET A 56 -2.59 10.07 12.42
CA MET A 56 -1.26 10.64 12.60
C MET A 56 -0.74 11.30 11.30
N GLY A 57 -0.98 10.68 10.14
CA GLY A 57 -0.62 11.25 8.84
C GLY A 57 -1.41 12.52 8.52
N GLU A 58 -2.69 12.55 8.83
CA GLU A 58 -3.55 13.72 8.65
C GLU A 58 -3.08 14.91 9.49
N TYR A 59 -2.58 14.68 10.68
CA TYR A 59 -2.04 15.73 11.53
C TYR A 59 -0.90 16.51 10.84
N PHE A 60 0.00 15.82 10.15
CA PHE A 60 1.07 16.48 9.39
C PHE A 60 0.52 17.16 8.12
N ARG A 61 -0.35 16.48 7.38
CA ARG A 61 -1.02 17.04 6.20
C ARG A 61 -1.74 18.35 6.52
N ASP A 62 -2.49 18.37 7.62
CA ASP A 62 -3.31 19.53 8.01
C ASP A 62 -2.44 20.70 8.53
N LYS A 63 -1.20 20.41 8.94
CA LYS A 63 -0.17 21.43 9.23
C LYS A 63 0.54 21.98 8.00
N GLY A 64 0.21 21.51 6.81
CA GLY A 64 0.88 21.93 5.57
C GLY A 64 2.18 21.16 5.27
N GLU A 65 2.43 20.05 5.98
CA GLU A 65 3.56 19.18 5.74
C GLU A 65 3.19 18.03 4.79
N ASP A 66 4.20 17.37 4.23
CA ASP A 66 4.01 16.18 3.40
C ASP A 66 4.26 14.92 4.24
N ALA A 67 3.33 13.97 4.17
CA ALA A 67 3.41 12.70 4.86
C ALA A 67 3.20 11.52 3.91
N LEU A 68 3.88 10.41 4.19
CA LEU A 68 3.75 9.13 3.51
C LEU A 68 3.28 8.08 4.52
N ILE A 69 2.22 7.36 4.22
CA ILE A 69 1.76 6.25 5.04
C ILE A 69 1.80 4.95 4.25
N ILE A 70 2.36 3.90 4.87
CA ILE A 70 2.44 2.55 4.32
C ILE A 70 1.59 1.64 5.21
N TYR A 71 0.63 0.93 4.60
CA TYR A 71 -0.20 -0.06 5.29
C TYR A 71 0.27 -1.47 4.94
N ASP A 72 0.90 -2.17 5.86
CA ASP A 72 1.45 -3.52 5.68
C ASP A 72 0.78 -4.53 6.64
N ASP A 73 -0.33 -5.16 6.25
CA ASP A 73 -1.08 -5.00 5.02
C ASP A 73 -2.59 -4.86 5.27
N LEU A 74 -3.31 -4.38 4.29
CA LEU A 74 -4.76 -4.22 4.38
C LEU A 74 -5.54 -5.52 4.18
N THR A 75 -4.93 -6.57 3.62
CA THR A 75 -5.55 -7.89 3.54
C THR A 75 -5.78 -8.45 4.94
N LYS A 76 -4.79 -8.32 5.84
CA LYS A 76 -4.93 -8.76 7.23
C LYS A 76 -5.92 -7.90 8.02
N GLN A 77 -5.99 -6.60 7.73
CA GLN A 77 -7.06 -5.77 8.28
C GLN A 77 -8.45 -6.29 7.86
N ALA A 78 -8.63 -6.67 6.60
CA ALA A 78 -9.89 -7.23 6.13
C ALA A 78 -10.22 -8.57 6.81
N TRP A 79 -9.22 -9.41 7.04
CA TRP A 79 -9.41 -10.67 7.79
C TRP A 79 -9.84 -10.40 9.24
N ALA A 80 -9.20 -9.45 9.91
CA ALA A 80 -9.57 -9.04 11.26
C ALA A 80 -11.01 -8.51 11.31
N TYR A 81 -11.39 -7.67 10.35
CA TYR A 81 -12.76 -7.15 10.25
C TYR A 81 -13.80 -8.24 9.96
N ARG A 82 -13.46 -9.21 9.09
CA ARG A 82 -14.29 -10.40 8.86
C ARG A 82 -14.49 -11.19 10.15
N GLN A 83 -13.43 -11.43 10.91
CA GLN A 83 -13.51 -12.14 12.18
C GLN A 83 -14.42 -11.42 13.18
N VAL A 84 -14.26 -10.12 13.37
CA VAL A 84 -15.12 -9.31 14.25
C VAL A 84 -16.56 -9.35 13.79
N SER A 85 -16.81 -9.23 12.49
CA SER A 85 -18.15 -9.23 11.92
C SER A 85 -18.87 -10.56 12.09
N LEU A 86 -18.16 -11.68 11.92
CA LEU A 86 -18.71 -13.03 12.15
C LEU A 86 -19.02 -13.27 13.62
N LEU A 87 -18.16 -12.82 14.55
CA LEU A 87 -18.43 -12.88 15.99
C LEU A 87 -19.67 -12.06 16.38
N LEU A 88 -19.90 -10.94 15.72
CA LEU A 88 -21.09 -10.11 15.89
C LEU A 88 -22.32 -10.67 15.14
N ARG A 89 -22.20 -11.87 14.55
CA ARG A 89 -23.28 -12.55 13.78
C ARG A 89 -23.82 -11.71 12.62
N ARG A 90 -23.00 -10.85 12.02
CA ARG A 90 -23.37 -10.18 10.79
C ARG A 90 -23.41 -11.19 9.63
N PRO A 91 -24.39 -11.07 8.70
CA PRO A 91 -24.49 -12.02 7.60
C PRO A 91 -23.25 -11.94 6.70
N PRO A 92 -22.60 -13.08 6.41
CA PRO A 92 -21.45 -13.10 5.51
C PRO A 92 -21.89 -12.92 4.05
N GLY A 93 -21.08 -12.16 3.29
CA GLY A 93 -21.19 -12.03 1.85
C GLY A 93 -20.13 -12.86 1.11
N ARG A 94 -19.63 -12.35 -0.02
CA ARG A 94 -18.58 -12.99 -0.81
C ARG A 94 -17.34 -13.27 0.05
N GLU A 95 -16.78 -14.48 -0.06
CA GLU A 95 -15.62 -14.96 0.72
C GLU A 95 -15.78 -14.78 2.25
N ALA A 96 -17.03 -14.84 2.72
CA ALA A 96 -17.41 -14.61 4.11
C ALA A 96 -17.09 -13.20 4.65
N TYR A 97 -16.74 -12.24 3.81
CA TYR A 97 -16.60 -10.85 4.22
C TYR A 97 -17.97 -10.22 4.47
N PRO A 98 -18.05 -9.26 5.42
CA PRO A 98 -19.27 -8.47 5.58
C PRO A 98 -19.53 -7.60 4.35
N GLY A 99 -20.78 -7.25 4.08
CA GLY A 99 -21.17 -6.48 2.90
C GLY A 99 -20.54 -5.09 2.79
N ASP A 100 -20.02 -4.55 3.89
CA ASP A 100 -19.37 -3.23 3.96
C ASP A 100 -17.83 -3.28 3.94
N VAL A 101 -17.21 -4.41 3.55
CA VAL A 101 -15.74 -4.51 3.49
C VAL A 101 -15.13 -3.56 2.45
N PHE A 102 -15.83 -3.23 1.38
CA PHE A 102 -15.39 -2.19 0.46
C PHE A 102 -15.29 -0.84 1.17
N TYR A 103 -16.27 -0.50 1.98
CA TYR A 103 -16.29 0.74 2.76
C TYR A 103 -15.19 0.77 3.83
N LEU A 104 -14.78 -0.38 4.37
CA LEU A 104 -13.63 -0.48 5.28
C LEU A 104 -12.38 0.17 4.69
N HIS A 105 -12.05 -0.16 3.44
CA HIS A 105 -10.85 0.35 2.77
C HIS A 105 -11.06 1.70 2.09
N SER A 106 -12.23 1.95 1.49
CA SER A 106 -12.49 3.22 0.82
C SER A 106 -12.45 4.39 1.79
N ARG A 107 -13.12 4.30 2.94
CA ARG A 107 -13.09 5.36 3.96
C ARG A 107 -11.71 5.59 4.59
N LEU A 108 -10.80 4.63 4.51
CA LEU A 108 -9.42 4.77 4.94
C LEU A 108 -8.57 5.45 3.86
N LEU A 109 -8.62 4.95 2.64
CA LEU A 109 -7.74 5.36 1.55
C LEU A 109 -8.13 6.73 0.96
N GLU A 110 -9.41 7.08 0.95
CA GLU A 110 -9.87 8.41 0.52
C GLU A 110 -9.43 9.57 1.45
N ARG A 111 -8.93 9.25 2.63
CA ARG A 111 -8.31 10.24 3.54
C ARG A 111 -6.94 10.69 3.07
N ALA A 112 -6.26 9.92 2.23
CA ALA A 112 -5.01 10.31 1.58
C ALA A 112 -5.31 11.32 0.47
N ALA A 113 -4.81 12.55 0.63
CA ALA A 113 -5.12 13.65 -0.27
C ALA A 113 -4.03 14.72 -0.27
N LYS A 114 -3.95 15.48 -1.37
CA LYS A 114 -3.22 16.74 -1.44
C LYS A 114 -4.20 17.89 -1.21
N LEU A 115 -3.95 18.70 -0.19
CA LEU A 115 -4.78 19.86 0.12
C LEU A 115 -4.48 21.02 -0.82
N ASN A 116 -5.48 21.87 -1.05
CA ASN A 116 -5.32 23.10 -1.82
C ASN A 116 -4.56 24.16 -1.00
N LYS A 117 -4.24 25.29 -1.65
CA LYS A 117 -3.49 26.40 -1.03
C LYS A 117 -4.20 27.01 0.17
N ASP A 118 -5.51 27.08 0.12
CA ASP A 118 -6.34 27.68 1.19
C ASP A 118 -6.32 26.82 2.46
N ASN A 119 -6.04 25.51 2.32
CA ASN A 119 -5.96 24.54 3.41
C ASN A 119 -4.49 24.13 3.73
N GLY A 120 -3.50 24.94 3.40
CA GLY A 120 -2.11 24.75 3.80
C GLY A 120 -1.25 23.92 2.86
N SER A 121 -1.79 23.41 1.75
CA SER A 121 -1.04 22.66 0.71
C SER A 121 -0.29 21.40 1.20
N GLY A 122 -0.59 20.88 2.38
CA GLY A 122 -0.04 19.63 2.86
C GLY A 122 -0.52 18.42 2.06
N SER A 123 0.19 17.29 2.15
CA SER A 123 -0.20 16.05 1.46
C SER A 123 -0.07 14.83 2.36
N LEU A 124 -0.95 13.86 2.12
CA LEU A 124 -0.83 12.51 2.66
C LEU A 124 -0.91 11.53 1.49
N THR A 125 0.20 10.82 1.25
CA THR A 125 0.28 9.77 0.24
C THR A 125 0.18 8.41 0.91
N ALA A 126 -0.73 7.55 0.45
CA ALA A 126 -0.91 6.22 0.99
C ALA A 126 -0.37 5.17 0.00
N LEU A 127 0.42 4.23 0.53
CA LEU A 127 0.88 3.02 -0.15
C LEU A 127 0.30 1.80 0.57
N PRO A 128 -0.89 1.34 0.20
CA PRO A 128 -1.46 0.12 0.77
C PRO A 128 -0.80 -1.11 0.13
N ILE A 129 -0.37 -2.04 0.97
CA ILE A 129 0.10 -3.35 0.55
C ILE A 129 -1.09 -4.32 0.62
N ILE A 130 -1.29 -5.09 -0.44
CA ILE A 130 -2.29 -6.15 -0.54
C ILE A 130 -1.57 -7.45 -0.81
N GLU A 131 -1.80 -8.43 0.04
CA GLU A 131 -1.32 -9.79 -0.15
C GLU A 131 -2.23 -10.54 -1.14
N THR A 132 -1.65 -11.10 -2.19
CA THR A 132 -2.35 -11.97 -3.14
C THR A 132 -1.95 -13.42 -2.90
N GLN A 133 -2.88 -14.35 -3.11
CA GLN A 133 -2.59 -15.77 -3.10
C GLN A 133 -2.26 -16.23 -4.52
N ALA A 134 -1.08 -16.82 -4.72
CA ALA A 134 -0.60 -17.30 -6.02
C ALA A 134 -0.69 -16.25 -7.16
N GLY A 135 -0.54 -14.96 -6.83
CA GLY A 135 -0.63 -13.87 -7.82
C GLY A 135 -2.05 -13.57 -8.30
N ASP A 136 -3.09 -14.13 -7.69
CA ASP A 136 -4.48 -13.86 -8.08
C ASP A 136 -4.94 -12.47 -7.64
N VAL A 137 -4.92 -11.54 -8.59
CA VAL A 137 -5.41 -10.18 -8.42
C VAL A 137 -6.90 -10.02 -8.67
N SER A 138 -7.56 -11.08 -9.15
CA SER A 138 -9.02 -11.10 -9.38
C SER A 138 -9.82 -11.41 -8.11
N ALA A 139 -9.15 -11.76 -7.01
CA ALA A 139 -9.76 -11.98 -5.71
C ALA A 139 -10.48 -10.72 -5.18
N TYR A 140 -11.35 -10.90 -4.20
CA TYR A 140 -12.28 -9.84 -3.77
C TYR A 140 -11.57 -8.61 -3.19
N ILE A 141 -10.63 -8.80 -2.27
CA ILE A 141 -9.93 -7.67 -1.63
C ILE A 141 -8.99 -6.95 -2.62
N PRO A 142 -8.15 -7.64 -3.42
CA PRO A 142 -7.32 -6.96 -4.42
C PRO A 142 -8.13 -6.11 -5.41
N THR A 143 -9.22 -6.64 -5.96
CA THR A 143 -10.07 -5.90 -6.92
C THR A 143 -10.72 -4.68 -6.30
N ASN A 144 -11.17 -4.76 -5.04
CA ASN A 144 -11.73 -3.62 -4.32
C ASN A 144 -10.69 -2.51 -4.17
N VAL A 145 -9.47 -2.84 -3.73
CA VAL A 145 -8.42 -1.85 -3.49
C VAL A 145 -7.90 -1.24 -4.79
N ILE A 146 -7.76 -2.02 -5.87
CA ILE A 146 -7.43 -1.50 -7.20
C ILE A 146 -8.48 -0.48 -7.67
N SER A 147 -9.76 -0.70 -7.37
CA SER A 147 -10.81 0.25 -7.76
C SER A 147 -10.81 1.55 -6.95
N ILE A 148 -10.34 1.51 -5.71
CA ILE A 148 -10.26 2.68 -4.81
C ILE A 148 -9.01 3.53 -5.12
N THR A 149 -7.88 2.89 -5.39
CA THR A 149 -6.57 3.56 -5.56
C THR A 149 -6.36 4.12 -6.97
N ASP A 150 -5.37 5.02 -7.12
CA ASP A 150 -5.01 5.65 -8.40
C ASP A 150 -4.10 4.78 -9.29
N GLY A 151 -4.00 3.51 -8.99
CA GLY A 151 -3.20 2.55 -9.74
C GLY A 151 -2.60 1.48 -8.83
N GLN A 152 -1.76 0.64 -9.41
CA GLN A 152 -1.10 -0.45 -8.68
C GLN A 152 0.34 -0.63 -9.14
N ILE A 153 1.19 -1.04 -8.21
CA ILE A 153 2.54 -1.55 -8.45
C ILE A 153 2.47 -3.07 -8.28
N PHE A 154 2.73 -3.80 -9.35
CA PHE A 154 2.66 -5.25 -9.39
C PHE A 154 4.01 -5.86 -9.05
N LEU A 155 4.07 -6.69 -8.00
CA LEU A 155 5.26 -7.45 -7.63
C LEU A 155 5.07 -8.92 -8.01
N GLU A 156 6.06 -9.50 -8.70
CA GLU A 156 6.02 -10.88 -9.17
C GLU A 156 7.09 -11.74 -8.48
N THR A 157 6.66 -12.91 -8.01
CA THR A 157 7.55 -13.89 -7.38
C THR A 157 8.62 -14.41 -8.34
N GLU A 158 8.29 -14.58 -9.61
CA GLU A 158 9.24 -15.04 -10.63
C GLU A 158 10.39 -14.04 -10.82
N LEU A 159 10.09 -12.74 -10.91
CA LEU A 159 11.11 -11.70 -10.99
C LEU A 159 12.00 -11.67 -9.74
N PHE A 160 11.37 -11.86 -8.57
CA PHE A 160 12.11 -11.93 -7.31
C PHE A 160 13.11 -13.11 -7.28
N ASN A 161 12.67 -14.29 -7.74
CA ASN A 161 13.50 -15.48 -7.81
C ASN A 161 14.65 -15.35 -8.84
N GLN A 162 14.43 -14.56 -9.90
CA GLN A 162 15.46 -14.19 -10.88
C GLN A 162 16.48 -13.16 -10.35
N GLY A 163 16.31 -12.70 -9.10
CA GLY A 163 17.20 -11.71 -8.48
C GLY A 163 16.86 -10.26 -8.79
N ILE A 164 15.77 -9.98 -9.50
CA ILE A 164 15.31 -8.61 -9.80
C ILE A 164 14.65 -8.03 -8.55
N ARG A 165 15.27 -7.01 -7.98
CA ARG A 165 14.81 -6.36 -6.74
C ARG A 165 14.90 -4.84 -6.86
N PRO A 166 13.75 -4.13 -6.75
CA PRO A 166 12.40 -4.65 -6.51
C PRO A 166 11.83 -5.44 -7.69
N ALA A 167 11.03 -6.48 -7.38
CA ALA A 167 10.45 -7.40 -8.35
C ALA A 167 9.22 -6.79 -9.07
N VAL A 168 9.36 -5.59 -9.59
CA VAL A 168 8.27 -4.81 -10.19
C VAL A 168 8.02 -5.26 -11.63
N ASN A 169 6.80 -5.71 -11.90
CA ASN A 169 6.34 -5.89 -13.29
C ASN A 169 5.86 -4.55 -13.85
N VAL A 170 6.70 -3.92 -14.66
CA VAL A 170 6.41 -2.62 -15.28
C VAL A 170 5.25 -2.70 -16.29
N GLY A 171 5.05 -3.85 -16.91
CA GLY A 171 3.97 -4.07 -17.87
C GLY A 171 2.58 -4.03 -17.24
N LEU A 172 2.42 -4.69 -16.10
CA LEU A 172 1.17 -4.80 -15.36
C LEU A 172 0.92 -3.64 -14.38
N SER A 173 1.96 -2.90 -14.03
CA SER A 173 1.85 -1.74 -13.15
C SER A 173 1.22 -0.56 -13.90
N VAL A 174 0.26 0.10 -13.26
CA VAL A 174 -0.53 1.18 -13.86
C VAL A 174 -0.66 2.35 -12.89
N SER A 175 -0.56 3.57 -13.41
CA SER A 175 -0.95 4.80 -12.72
C SER A 175 -2.08 5.48 -13.49
N ARG A 176 -3.22 5.71 -12.83
CA ARG A 176 -4.37 6.41 -13.44
C ARG A 176 -4.09 7.89 -13.65
N VAL A 177 -3.33 8.51 -12.75
CA VAL A 177 -2.89 9.91 -12.87
C VAL A 177 -1.86 10.05 -13.99
N GLY A 178 -0.98 9.05 -14.15
CA GLY A 178 -0.02 8.94 -15.24
C GLY A 178 0.87 10.17 -15.38
N SER A 179 1.03 10.62 -16.61
CA SER A 179 1.93 11.73 -16.94
C SER A 179 1.50 13.09 -16.35
N ALA A 180 0.26 13.24 -15.88
CA ALA A 180 -0.22 14.50 -15.29
C ALA A 180 0.52 14.86 -14.00
N ALA A 181 0.96 13.84 -13.24
CA ALA A 181 1.74 14.03 -12.01
C ALA A 181 3.25 14.15 -12.22
N GLN A 182 3.74 13.92 -13.44
CA GLN A 182 5.17 13.92 -13.74
C GLN A 182 5.72 15.30 -14.05
N THR A 183 6.96 15.57 -13.63
CA THR A 183 7.72 16.73 -14.11
C THR A 183 8.02 16.60 -15.60
N LYS A 184 8.33 17.73 -16.27
CA LYS A 184 8.68 17.75 -17.70
C LYS A 184 9.88 16.83 -18.01
N ALA A 185 10.89 16.80 -17.15
CA ALA A 185 12.06 15.94 -17.29
C ALA A 185 11.67 14.45 -17.22
N MET A 186 10.87 14.08 -16.23
CA MET A 186 10.40 12.70 -16.05
C MET A 186 9.57 12.24 -17.26
N LYS A 187 8.65 13.07 -17.76
CA LYS A 187 7.86 12.75 -18.97
C LYS A 187 8.72 12.40 -20.17
N LYS A 188 9.81 13.17 -20.36
CA LYS A 188 10.72 12.98 -21.50
C LYS A 188 11.50 11.67 -21.41
N VAL A 189 11.93 11.28 -20.20
CA VAL A 189 12.77 10.08 -19.98
C VAL A 189 11.92 8.83 -19.83
N ALA A 190 10.83 8.88 -19.07
CA ALA A 190 10.03 7.69 -18.74
C ALA A 190 9.17 7.17 -19.90
N GLY A 191 8.93 7.99 -20.92
CA GLY A 191 8.02 7.63 -22.03
C GLY A 191 8.46 6.40 -22.83
N SER A 192 9.76 6.21 -23.04
CA SER A 192 10.32 5.08 -23.81
C SER A 192 10.65 3.86 -22.96
N ILE A 193 10.92 4.03 -21.64
CA ILE A 193 11.43 2.97 -20.77
C ILE A 193 10.51 1.73 -20.76
N LYS A 194 9.21 1.91 -20.73
CA LYS A 194 8.26 0.79 -20.73
C LYS A 194 8.36 -0.05 -22.00
N LEU A 195 8.49 0.61 -23.14
CA LEU A 195 8.64 -0.05 -24.44
C LEU A 195 10.00 -0.78 -24.55
N GLU A 196 11.07 -0.12 -24.11
CA GLU A 196 12.43 -0.69 -24.13
C GLU A 196 12.53 -1.93 -23.24
N LEU A 197 11.93 -1.90 -22.04
CA LEU A 197 11.86 -3.06 -21.14
C LEU A 197 11.02 -4.20 -21.73
N ALA A 198 9.93 -3.90 -22.43
CA ALA A 198 9.13 -4.92 -23.11
C ALA A 198 9.94 -5.59 -24.21
N GLN A 199 10.62 -4.81 -25.06
CA GLN A 199 11.51 -5.32 -26.13
C GLN A 199 12.65 -6.16 -25.58
N TYR A 200 13.27 -5.74 -24.47
CA TYR A 200 14.33 -6.50 -23.80
C TYR A 200 13.81 -7.87 -23.32
N ARG A 201 12.63 -7.93 -22.69
CA ARG A 201 12.02 -9.18 -22.25
C ARG A 201 11.69 -10.12 -23.42
N ASP A 202 11.14 -9.59 -24.50
CA ASP A 202 10.85 -10.37 -25.69
C ASP A 202 12.16 -10.95 -26.30
N CYS A 203 13.21 -10.15 -26.34
CA CYS A 203 14.53 -10.61 -26.81
C CYS A 203 15.09 -11.76 -25.95
N LEU A 204 14.96 -11.69 -24.61
CA LEU A 204 15.39 -12.78 -23.73
C LEU A 204 14.63 -14.08 -23.95
N LEU A 205 13.31 -14.01 -24.28
CA LEU A 205 12.52 -15.21 -24.57
C LEU A 205 12.96 -15.93 -25.85
N TYR A 206 13.58 -15.23 -26.81
CA TYR A 206 14.09 -15.82 -28.04
C TYR A 206 15.56 -16.28 -27.95
N THR A 207 16.28 -15.89 -26.90
CA THR A 207 17.72 -16.20 -26.74
C THR A 207 18.02 -17.21 -25.62
N SER A 208 17.01 -17.59 -24.85
CA SER A 208 17.06 -18.63 -23.83
C SER A 208 16.45 -19.93 -24.33
#